data_275e8b4b8527b56cbd296130267d912a
#
_entry.id   275e8b4b8527b56cbd296130267d912a
#
_cell.length_a   1.000
_cell.length_b   1.000
_cell.length_c   1.000
_cell.angle_alpha   90.00
_cell.angle_beta   90.00
_cell.angle_gamma   90.00
#
_symmetry.space_group_name_H-M   'P 1'
#
loop_
_entity.id
_entity.type
_entity.pdbx_description
1 polymer ?
#
loop_
_entity_poly.entity_id
_entity_poly.type
_entity_poly.pdbx_seq_one_letter_code
_entity_poly.pdbx_strand_id
1 'polypeptide(L)'
;MVETIRQLIAYGGWANARILTEVSPSSRRHQKALHLLAHLLVSEKIWLLRLKREDTSAINKSPELSFAECENLANENQRSYTGLLGSLNEDKLNSLVTYRNFKGTEFHTPVGEILMHVALHGTYHRGQIAIAMRAEGGIPVDTDFITFVRYRGGSQVASVTQQRHAADRE
;
A
#
# COMPACT_ATOMS: atom_id res chain seq x y z
N MET A 1 -14.89 0.98 -14.91
CA MET A 1 -14.27 1.48 -13.64
C MET A 1 -13.77 0.35 -12.75
N VAL A 2 -14.46 -0.76 -12.64
CA VAL A 2 -14.10 -1.92 -11.79
C VAL A 2 -12.66 -2.39 -12.01
N GLU A 3 -12.24 -2.59 -13.27
CA GLU A 3 -10.88 -3.09 -13.56
C GLU A 3 -9.78 -2.09 -13.15
N THR A 4 -10.00 -0.80 -13.34
CA THR A 4 -9.07 0.25 -12.88
C THR A 4 -8.88 0.21 -11.37
N ILE A 5 -9.98 0.07 -10.61
CA ILE A 5 -9.94 -0.05 -9.14
C ILE A 5 -9.19 -1.31 -8.73
N ARG A 6 -9.47 -2.47 -9.37
CA ARG A 6 -8.73 -3.72 -9.11
C ARG A 6 -7.24 -3.53 -9.31
N GLN A 7 -6.85 -2.90 -10.40
CA GLN A 7 -5.46 -2.64 -10.72
C GLN A 7 -4.78 -1.72 -9.69
N LEU A 8 -5.44 -0.65 -9.27
CA LEU A 8 -4.90 0.29 -8.29
C LEU A 8 -4.72 -0.34 -6.90
N ILE A 9 -5.66 -1.18 -6.47
CA ILE A 9 -5.54 -1.89 -5.19
C ILE A 9 -4.45 -2.96 -5.25
N ALA A 10 -4.37 -3.72 -6.36
CA ALA A 10 -3.28 -4.68 -6.56
C ALA A 10 -1.90 -4.01 -6.57
N TYR A 11 -1.79 -2.82 -7.20
CA TYR A 11 -0.60 -1.99 -7.15
C TYR A 11 -0.23 -1.61 -5.70
N GLY A 12 -1.21 -1.22 -4.88
CA GLY A 12 -0.96 -0.89 -3.47
C GLY A 12 -0.31 -2.02 -2.71
N GLY A 13 -0.85 -3.24 -2.83
CA GLY A 13 -0.28 -4.43 -2.19
C GLY A 13 1.13 -4.77 -2.68
N TRP A 14 1.36 -4.71 -4.00
CA TRP A 14 2.69 -4.91 -4.58
C TRP A 14 3.71 -3.89 -4.06
N ALA A 15 3.34 -2.61 -4.00
CA ALA A 15 4.23 -1.56 -3.52
C ALA A 15 4.55 -1.69 -2.03
N ASN A 16 3.57 -2.05 -1.19
CA ASN A 16 3.78 -2.31 0.23
C ASN A 16 4.72 -3.50 0.46
N ALA A 17 4.56 -4.59 -0.31
CA ALA A 17 5.47 -5.74 -0.24
C ALA A 17 6.92 -5.38 -0.59
N ARG A 18 7.14 -4.53 -1.60
CA ARG A 18 8.48 -4.03 -1.96
C ARG A 18 9.11 -3.20 -0.84
N ILE A 19 8.34 -2.34 -0.18
CA ILE A 19 8.84 -1.58 0.97
C ILE A 19 9.24 -2.51 2.10
N LEU A 20 8.45 -3.54 2.40
CA LEU A 20 8.76 -4.53 3.43
C LEU A 20 10.10 -5.24 3.17
N THR A 21 10.47 -5.52 1.92
CA THR A 21 11.78 -6.15 1.63
C THR A 21 12.96 -5.30 2.06
N GLU A 22 12.83 -3.97 2.06
CA GLU A 22 13.92 -3.03 2.39
C GLU A 22 13.93 -2.61 3.86
N VAL A 23 12.75 -2.53 4.50
CA VAL A 23 12.62 -2.19 5.94
C VAL A 23 12.88 -3.40 6.84
N SER A 24 13.55 -4.43 6.34
CA SER A 24 13.86 -5.69 7.03
C SER A 24 14.52 -5.49 8.41
N PRO A 25 14.31 -6.42 9.38
CA PRO A 25 14.82 -6.32 10.76
C PRO A 25 16.34 -6.20 10.89
N SER A 26 17.10 -6.60 9.85
CA SER A 26 18.55 -6.46 9.81
C SER A 26 19.01 -4.99 9.71
N SER A 27 18.14 -4.09 9.28
CA SER A 27 18.42 -2.65 9.25
C SER A 27 17.76 -1.95 10.42
N ARG A 28 18.43 -1.85 11.56
CA ARG A 28 18.04 -0.96 12.68
C ARG A 28 17.89 0.52 12.26
N ARG A 29 18.05 0.82 10.99
CA ARG A 29 18.16 2.16 10.40
C ARG A 29 16.83 2.74 9.96
N HIS A 30 15.75 1.95 9.83
CA HIS A 30 14.50 2.39 9.17
C HIS A 30 13.30 2.46 10.12
N GLN A 31 13.50 2.94 11.35
CA GLN A 31 12.43 3.00 12.34
C GLN A 31 11.31 3.96 11.96
N LYS A 32 11.67 5.14 11.41
CA LYS A 32 10.67 6.12 10.95
C LYS A 32 9.92 5.61 9.72
N ALA A 33 10.61 4.97 8.80
CA ALA A 33 9.99 4.34 7.63
C ALA A 33 9.04 3.21 8.04
N LEU A 34 9.44 2.37 9.00
CA LEU A 34 8.59 1.30 9.56
C LEU A 34 7.34 1.86 10.25
N HIS A 35 7.47 2.92 11.05
CA HIS A 35 6.34 3.57 11.69
C HIS A 35 5.34 4.15 10.66
N LEU A 36 5.83 4.79 9.59
CA LEU A 36 4.98 5.30 8.51
C LEU A 36 4.31 4.15 7.74
N LEU A 37 5.01 3.04 7.53
CA LEU A 37 4.43 1.84 6.92
C LEU A 37 3.34 1.23 7.82
N ALA A 38 3.56 1.14 9.13
CA ALA A 38 2.56 0.68 10.09
C ALA A 38 1.29 1.55 10.02
N HIS A 39 1.44 2.88 10.00
CA HIS A 39 0.33 3.80 9.83
C HIS A 39 -0.43 3.58 8.51
N LEU A 40 0.28 3.41 7.40
CA LEU A 40 -0.32 3.12 6.10
C LEU A 40 -1.14 1.82 6.14
N LEU A 41 -0.55 0.74 6.63
CA LEU A 41 -1.20 -0.58 6.68
C LEU A 41 -2.44 -0.58 7.60
N VAL A 42 -2.37 0.09 8.74
CA VAL A 42 -3.52 0.25 9.64
C VAL A 42 -4.60 1.12 8.99
N SER A 43 -4.23 2.16 8.24
CA SER A 43 -5.19 2.98 7.50
C SER A 43 -5.93 2.16 6.43
N GLU A 44 -5.23 1.30 5.71
CA GLU A 44 -5.83 0.34 4.75
C GLU A 44 -6.81 -0.60 5.47
N LYS A 45 -6.44 -1.15 6.63
CA LYS A 45 -7.32 -2.01 7.46
C LYS A 45 -8.56 -1.27 7.92
N ILE A 46 -8.43 -0.02 8.39
CA ILE A 46 -9.57 0.81 8.81
C ILE A 46 -10.57 0.97 7.66
N TRP A 47 -10.11 1.28 6.46
CA TRP A 47 -10.99 1.44 5.31
C TRP A 47 -11.64 0.12 4.90
N LEU A 48 -10.92 -0.99 4.99
CA LEU A 48 -11.47 -2.32 4.74
C LEU A 48 -12.61 -2.66 5.72
N LEU A 49 -12.43 -2.37 7.02
CA LEU A 49 -13.46 -2.59 8.04
C LEU A 49 -14.68 -1.69 7.79
N ARG A 50 -14.47 -0.42 7.45
CA ARG A 50 -15.57 0.49 7.07
C ARG A 50 -16.35 -0.01 5.86
N LEU A 51 -15.66 -0.54 4.85
CA LEU A 51 -16.31 -1.18 3.69
C LEU A 51 -17.17 -2.38 4.09
N LYS A 52 -16.79 -3.08 5.17
CA LYS A 52 -17.57 -4.16 5.79
C LYS A 52 -18.62 -3.67 6.79
N ARG A 53 -18.72 -2.35 7.00
CA ARG A 53 -19.62 -1.70 7.99
C ARG A 53 -19.30 -2.09 9.44
N GLU A 54 -18.04 -2.38 9.73
CA GLU A 54 -17.53 -2.68 11.06
C GLU A 54 -17.13 -1.41 11.79
N ASP A 55 -17.23 -1.40 13.12
CA ASP A 55 -16.78 -0.26 13.94
C ASP A 55 -15.27 -0.15 13.97
N THR A 56 -14.78 1.07 13.75
CA THR A 56 -13.34 1.39 13.74
C THR A 56 -12.94 2.38 14.85
N SER A 57 -13.83 2.73 15.73
CA SER A 57 -13.64 3.80 16.74
C SER A 57 -12.49 3.53 17.69
N ALA A 58 -12.27 2.26 18.07
CA ALA A 58 -11.24 1.83 19.01
C ALA A 58 -9.85 1.62 18.36
N ILE A 59 -9.70 1.76 17.04
CA ILE A 59 -8.44 1.46 16.37
C ILE A 59 -7.45 2.62 16.54
N ASN A 60 -6.26 2.32 17.05
CA ASN A 60 -5.15 3.27 17.05
C ASN A 60 -4.64 3.49 15.61
N LYS A 61 -4.72 4.71 15.10
CA LYS A 61 -4.30 5.08 13.74
C LYS A 61 -2.79 5.14 13.54
N SER A 62 -2.04 5.27 14.62
CA SER A 62 -0.58 5.40 14.59
C SER A 62 0.03 4.43 15.60
N PRO A 63 -0.12 3.11 15.37
CA PRO A 63 0.43 2.11 16.26
C PRO A 63 1.94 2.00 16.08
N GLU A 64 2.62 1.60 17.15
CA GLU A 64 3.97 1.10 17.06
C GLU A 64 3.91 -0.40 16.78
N LEU A 65 4.15 -0.80 15.53
CA LEU A 65 4.19 -2.20 15.11
C LEU A 65 5.63 -2.61 14.84
N SER A 66 5.97 -3.82 15.25
CA SER A 66 7.19 -4.49 14.83
C SER A 66 7.15 -4.82 13.32
N PHE A 67 8.29 -5.14 12.76
CA PHE A 67 8.37 -5.57 11.36
C PHE A 67 7.46 -6.79 11.09
N ALA A 68 7.49 -7.80 11.95
CA ALA A 68 6.66 -9.00 11.77
C ALA A 68 5.15 -8.70 11.84
N GLU A 69 4.73 -7.75 12.70
CA GLU A 69 3.34 -7.31 12.74
C GLU A 69 2.95 -6.54 11.47
N CYS A 70 3.84 -5.70 10.93
CA CYS A 70 3.62 -5.03 9.65
C CYS A 70 3.49 -6.04 8.49
N GLU A 71 4.37 -7.04 8.44
CA GLU A 71 4.33 -8.10 7.42
C GLU A 71 3.03 -8.90 7.49
N ASN A 72 2.62 -9.32 8.69
CA ASN A 72 1.36 -10.02 8.90
C ASN A 72 0.16 -9.17 8.47
N LEU A 73 0.13 -7.90 8.89
CA LEU A 73 -0.96 -6.99 8.56
C LEU A 73 -1.04 -6.70 7.05
N ALA A 74 0.09 -6.53 6.37
CA ALA A 74 0.14 -6.36 4.92
C ALA A 74 -0.46 -7.59 4.19
N ASN A 75 -0.09 -8.80 4.63
CA ASN A 75 -0.61 -10.05 4.07
C ASN A 75 -2.12 -10.21 4.34
N GLU A 76 -2.60 -9.85 5.52
CA GLU A 76 -4.04 -9.86 5.86
C GLU A 76 -4.83 -8.87 5.00
N ASN A 77 -4.35 -7.64 4.88
CA ASN A 77 -4.95 -6.61 4.04
C ASN A 77 -5.03 -7.07 2.59
N GLN A 78 -3.93 -7.59 2.04
CA GLN A 78 -3.87 -8.07 0.66
C GLN A 78 -4.91 -9.16 0.40
N ARG A 79 -5.01 -10.19 1.27
CA ARG A 79 -6.01 -11.25 1.15
C ARG A 79 -7.44 -10.71 1.21
N SER A 80 -7.69 -9.79 2.15
CA SER A 80 -9.02 -9.23 2.38
C SER A 80 -9.46 -8.34 1.22
N TYR A 81 -8.58 -7.50 0.68
CA TYR A 81 -8.88 -6.70 -0.51
C TYR A 81 -9.08 -7.58 -1.73
N THR A 82 -8.27 -8.61 -1.94
CA THR A 82 -8.44 -9.57 -3.04
C THR A 82 -9.82 -10.24 -2.98
N GLY A 83 -10.26 -10.68 -1.80
CA GLY A 83 -11.59 -11.25 -1.61
C GLY A 83 -12.72 -10.25 -1.92
N LEU A 84 -12.60 -9.01 -1.45
CA LEU A 84 -13.56 -7.95 -1.72
C LEU A 84 -13.65 -7.65 -3.23
N LEU A 85 -12.51 -7.52 -3.90
CA LEU A 85 -12.43 -7.20 -5.33
C LEU A 85 -12.97 -8.33 -6.22
N GLY A 86 -12.92 -9.58 -5.77
CA GLY A 86 -13.47 -10.73 -6.51
C GLY A 86 -14.98 -10.61 -6.78
N SER A 87 -15.70 -9.97 -5.86
CA SER A 87 -17.15 -9.75 -5.97
C SER A 87 -17.55 -8.35 -6.43
N LEU A 88 -16.60 -7.51 -6.87
CA LEU A 88 -16.82 -6.12 -7.22
C LEU A 88 -17.42 -6.01 -8.63
N ASN A 89 -18.51 -5.23 -8.74
CA ASN A 89 -19.16 -4.84 -9.99
C ASN A 89 -19.55 -3.35 -9.93
N GLU A 90 -20.12 -2.81 -11.01
CA GLU A 90 -20.47 -1.37 -11.06
C GLU A 90 -21.54 -1.00 -10.02
N ASP A 91 -22.53 -1.86 -9.75
CA ASP A 91 -23.56 -1.58 -8.75
C ASP A 91 -22.96 -1.48 -7.34
N LYS A 92 -22.02 -2.38 -7.01
CA LYS A 92 -21.29 -2.32 -5.74
C LYS A 92 -20.39 -1.09 -5.63
N LEU A 93 -19.73 -0.68 -6.71
CA LEU A 93 -18.93 0.55 -6.71
C LEU A 93 -19.76 1.78 -6.38
N ASN A 94 -21.02 1.82 -6.88
CA ASN A 94 -21.94 2.94 -6.67
C ASN A 94 -22.70 2.84 -5.33
N SER A 95 -22.67 1.68 -4.66
CA SER A 95 -23.38 1.51 -3.39
C SER A 95 -22.73 2.34 -2.29
N LEU A 96 -23.57 2.92 -1.40
CA LEU A 96 -23.11 3.75 -0.31
C LEU A 96 -22.71 2.90 0.91
N VAL A 97 -21.60 3.29 1.50
CA VAL A 97 -21.15 2.82 2.82
C VAL A 97 -21.34 3.94 3.82
N THR A 98 -22.03 3.65 4.92
CA THR A 98 -22.15 4.54 6.05
C THR A 98 -21.09 4.18 7.08
N TYR A 99 -20.31 5.17 7.51
CA TYR A 99 -19.29 5.01 8.54
C TYR A 99 -19.13 6.29 9.34
N ARG A 100 -18.50 6.18 10.52
CA ARG A 100 -18.13 7.34 11.33
C ARG A 100 -16.63 7.56 11.28
N ASN A 101 -16.22 8.83 11.23
CA ASN A 101 -14.83 9.18 11.44
C ASN A 101 -14.47 9.14 12.94
N PHE A 102 -13.19 9.32 13.28
CA PHE A 102 -12.72 9.30 14.67
C PHE A 102 -13.23 10.47 15.54
N LYS A 103 -13.91 11.47 14.93
CA LYS A 103 -14.60 12.55 15.65
C LYS A 103 -16.09 12.26 15.85
N GLY A 104 -16.56 11.05 15.45
CA GLY A 104 -17.95 10.65 15.53
C GLY A 104 -18.84 11.16 14.40
N THR A 105 -18.33 11.96 13.47
CA THR A 105 -19.11 12.46 12.32
C THR A 105 -19.43 11.33 11.35
N GLU A 106 -20.70 11.22 10.97
CA GLU A 106 -21.18 10.22 10.04
C GLU A 106 -21.04 10.67 8.59
N PHE A 107 -20.65 9.73 7.74
CA PHE A 107 -20.49 9.93 6.30
C PHE A 107 -21.16 8.80 5.51
N HIS A 108 -21.58 9.14 4.29
CA HIS A 108 -22.14 8.22 3.30
C HIS A 108 -21.31 8.38 2.04
N THR A 109 -20.51 7.37 1.70
CA THR A 109 -19.54 7.46 0.59
C THR A 109 -19.67 6.24 -0.32
N PRO A 110 -19.65 6.42 -1.65
CA PRO A 110 -19.62 5.30 -2.58
C PRO A 110 -18.40 4.40 -2.37
N VAL A 111 -18.59 3.09 -2.49
CA VAL A 111 -17.50 2.09 -2.38
C VAL A 111 -16.34 2.43 -3.32
N GLY A 112 -16.64 2.83 -4.56
CA GLY A 112 -15.61 3.18 -5.55
C GLY A 112 -14.72 4.36 -5.11
N GLU A 113 -15.32 5.38 -4.50
CA GLU A 113 -14.57 6.55 -3.99
C GLU A 113 -13.71 6.18 -2.78
N ILE A 114 -14.19 5.30 -1.91
CA ILE A 114 -13.39 4.77 -0.79
C ILE A 114 -12.18 4.00 -1.31
N LEU A 115 -12.38 3.10 -2.29
CA LEU A 115 -11.29 2.33 -2.87
C LEU A 115 -10.28 3.21 -3.62
N MET A 116 -10.75 4.24 -4.32
CA MET A 116 -9.88 5.25 -4.94
C MET A 116 -9.08 6.01 -3.87
N HIS A 117 -9.74 6.43 -2.79
CA HIS A 117 -9.05 7.07 -1.66
C HIS A 117 -7.96 6.17 -1.09
N VAL A 118 -8.22 4.88 -0.87
CA VAL A 118 -7.21 3.92 -0.37
C VAL A 118 -5.97 3.90 -1.27
N ALA A 119 -6.16 3.85 -2.58
CA ALA A 119 -5.05 3.84 -3.54
C ALA A 119 -4.23 5.14 -3.51
N LEU A 120 -4.90 6.30 -3.53
CA LEU A 120 -4.26 7.63 -3.52
C LEU A 120 -3.56 7.89 -2.18
N HIS A 121 -4.22 7.57 -1.06
CA HIS A 121 -3.66 7.69 0.29
C HIS A 121 -2.41 6.82 0.44
N GLY A 122 -2.46 5.59 -0.08
CA GLY A 122 -1.29 4.71 -0.11
C GLY A 122 -0.11 5.33 -0.86
N THR A 123 -0.34 5.91 -2.03
CA THR A 123 0.71 6.57 -2.82
C THR A 123 1.32 7.76 -2.07
N TYR A 124 0.49 8.58 -1.43
CA TYR A 124 0.95 9.70 -0.60
C TYR A 124 1.90 9.24 0.53
N HIS A 125 1.51 8.21 1.29
CA HIS A 125 2.33 7.69 2.40
C HIS A 125 3.59 6.97 1.91
N ARG A 126 3.57 6.26 0.79
CA ARG A 126 4.77 5.65 0.21
C ARG A 126 5.82 6.70 -0.18
N GLY A 127 5.38 7.87 -0.66
CA GLY A 127 6.28 9.02 -0.86
C GLY A 127 6.95 9.49 0.44
N GLN A 128 6.21 9.56 1.55
CA GLN A 128 6.76 9.90 2.87
C GLN A 128 7.72 8.82 3.39
N ILE A 129 7.41 7.54 3.20
CA ILE A 129 8.29 6.42 3.54
C ILE A 129 9.60 6.52 2.77
N ALA A 130 9.55 6.80 1.47
CA ALA A 130 10.75 6.96 0.64
C ALA A 130 11.65 8.12 1.14
N ILE A 131 11.06 9.25 1.57
CA ILE A 131 11.79 10.37 2.17
C ILE A 131 12.42 9.93 3.50
N ALA A 132 11.68 9.23 4.37
CA ALA A 132 12.19 8.74 5.64
C ALA A 132 13.36 7.76 5.45
N MET A 133 13.25 6.82 4.51
CA MET A 133 14.33 5.88 4.18
C MET A 133 15.61 6.59 3.75
N ARG A 134 15.51 7.61 2.88
CA ARG A 134 16.69 8.42 2.49
C ARG A 134 17.32 9.15 3.67
N ALA A 135 16.48 9.77 4.52
CA ALA A 135 16.96 10.47 5.71
C ALA A 135 17.66 9.55 6.71
N GLU A 136 17.30 8.27 6.71
CA GLU A 136 17.92 7.22 7.54
C GLU A 136 19.11 6.51 6.83
N GLY A 137 19.57 7.03 5.69
CA GLY A 137 20.71 6.53 4.93
C GLY A 137 20.44 5.28 4.09
N GLY A 138 19.16 4.96 3.84
CA GLY A 138 18.75 3.87 2.98
C GLY A 138 18.47 4.30 1.55
N ILE A 139 18.29 3.32 0.67
CA ILE A 139 17.88 3.52 -0.73
C ILE A 139 16.43 3.07 -0.86
N PRO A 140 15.47 3.99 -1.11
CA PRO A 140 14.09 3.60 -1.29
C PRO A 140 13.91 2.72 -2.53
N VAL A 141 13.03 1.73 -2.41
CA VAL A 141 12.60 0.94 -3.58
C VAL A 141 11.73 1.78 -4.52
N ASP A 142 11.83 1.47 -5.79
CA ASP A 142 10.91 2.02 -6.78
C ASP A 142 9.51 1.41 -6.59
N THR A 143 8.55 2.27 -6.27
CA THR A 143 7.13 1.92 -6.10
C THR A 143 6.24 2.65 -7.10
N ASP A 144 6.79 3.14 -8.22
CA ASP A 144 6.00 3.83 -9.23
C ASP A 144 4.99 2.88 -9.90
N PHE A 145 3.80 3.43 -10.17
CA PHE A 145 2.73 2.67 -10.82
C PHE A 145 3.13 2.10 -12.18
N ILE A 146 3.93 2.86 -12.95
CA ILE A 146 4.40 2.37 -14.25
C ILE A 146 5.34 1.18 -14.12
N THR A 147 6.13 1.11 -13.05
CA THR A 147 6.99 -0.03 -12.74
C THR A 147 6.17 -1.28 -12.44
N PHE A 148 5.08 -1.13 -11.66
CA PHE A 148 4.13 -2.22 -11.43
C PHE A 148 3.48 -2.71 -12.73
N VAL A 149 3.06 -1.79 -13.62
CA VAL A 149 2.45 -2.16 -14.91
C VAL A 149 3.43 -2.96 -15.78
N ARG A 150 4.69 -2.53 -15.86
CA ARG A 150 5.75 -3.22 -16.59
C ARG A 150 6.03 -4.60 -16.00
N TYR A 151 6.09 -4.71 -14.67
CA TYR A 151 6.28 -5.97 -13.96
C TYR A 151 5.17 -6.98 -14.28
N ARG A 152 3.90 -6.57 -14.23
CA ARG A 152 2.74 -7.40 -14.60
C ARG A 152 2.74 -7.85 -16.07
N GLY A 153 3.19 -6.97 -16.96
CA GLY A 153 3.21 -7.22 -18.41
C GLY A 153 4.33 -8.17 -18.85
N GLY A 154 5.14 -8.72 -17.94
CA GLY A 154 6.28 -9.57 -18.29
C GLY A 154 7.40 -8.84 -19.03
N SER A 155 7.38 -7.52 -19.07
CA SER A 155 8.47 -6.70 -19.60
C SER A 155 9.64 -6.79 -18.62
N GLN A 156 10.51 -7.77 -18.84
CA GLN A 156 11.81 -7.79 -18.20
C GLN A 156 12.54 -6.51 -18.60
N VAL A 157 12.77 -5.63 -17.66
CA VAL A 157 13.80 -4.61 -17.80
C VAL A 157 15.10 -5.38 -17.93
N ALA A 158 15.66 -5.45 -19.14
CA ALA A 158 17.02 -5.93 -19.35
C ALA A 158 17.88 -5.16 -18.35
N SER A 159 18.55 -5.88 -17.46
CA SER A 159 19.32 -5.29 -16.38
C SER A 159 20.41 -4.41 -16.99
N VAL A 160 20.40 -3.13 -16.70
CA VAL A 160 21.43 -2.15 -17.04
C VAL A 160 22.82 -2.53 -16.46
N THR A 161 22.91 -3.61 -15.72
CA THR A 161 24.12 -4.11 -15.07
C THR A 161 25.11 -4.78 -16.05
N GLN A 162 24.72 -5.11 -17.30
CA GLN A 162 25.65 -5.73 -18.24
C GLN A 162 26.45 -4.75 -19.11
N GLN A 163 26.15 -3.45 -19.11
CA GLN A 163 26.87 -2.48 -19.95
C GLN A 163 28.05 -1.79 -19.25
N ARG A 164 28.25 -1.94 -17.94
CA ARG A 164 29.39 -1.33 -17.25
C ARG A 164 30.66 -2.19 -17.23
N HIS A 165 30.61 -3.45 -17.63
CA HIS A 165 31.79 -4.33 -17.64
C HIS A 165 32.43 -4.48 -19.03
N ALA A 166 31.91 -3.85 -20.05
CA ALA A 166 32.50 -3.89 -21.40
C ALA A 166 33.34 -2.63 -21.72
N ALA A 167 33.19 -1.55 -20.96
CA ALA A 167 33.92 -0.28 -21.20
C ALA A 167 35.24 -0.14 -20.46
N ASP A 168 35.57 -1.05 -19.54
CA ASP A 168 36.84 -1.01 -18.79
C ASP A 168 37.90 -2.01 -19.32
N ARG A 169 37.76 -2.47 -20.55
CA ARG A 169 38.74 -3.40 -21.21
C ARG A 169 39.17 -2.96 -22.61
N GLU A 170 39.29 -1.68 -22.85
CA GLU A 170 40.07 -1.17 -24.01
C GLU A 170 41.08 -0.12 -23.57
#